data_f2ce9f718f509f5ff8a4a7f612e88cb2
#
_entry.id   f2ce9f718f509f5ff8a4a7f612e88cb2
#
_cell.length_a   1.000
_cell.length_b   1.000
_cell.length_c   1.000
_cell.angle_alpha   90.00
_cell.angle_beta   90.00
_cell.angle_gamma   90.00
#
_symmetry.space_group_name_H-M   'P 1'
#
loop_
_entity.id
_entity.type
_entity.pdbx_description
1 polymer ?
#
loop_
_entity_poly.entity_id
_entity_poly.type
_entity_poly.pdbx_seq_one_letter_code
_entity_poly.pdbx_strand_id
1 'polypeptide(L)'
;MNSILDKKIKSTAIPSLLCDFYKTLHRIQYPEGSQFLYSTFTPRSNAKAPFLHRIVSFGFQAFIMKYLIHYFNDNFFSRSESEVVTEYTKFIADTLHIEDSGEHIAQLHQLGYLPIRIKAIPEGKSVAIKVPMMTIENTHPDFFWLTNYLETLINVSLWQPITSASIAFAYRKTLMQFSEQTCDDHRHLPFQSHDFSMRGMSSLESAETSGAGHLTSFLGTDTIPAISFVEAYYGSKNLIGTSIPASEHSVMSSHGVDELPTFRYLMNKYPNNMLSIVADTTDFWHNITVNLPLLKEEILARPESAKVVIRPDSGDFFTIICGDVTAGTEHERKGLIECLWDIFGGTINNKGYKVLNSHIGAIYGDGVTYEKMVKILEGLEAKGFASSNIVFGVGAQTYQRNTRDTLGFAIKATSITINGAEKAIFKAPKTDDGLKKSQKGRVKVTTLESYIDGLTALDDCSDDLLEVIFENGKLVKETNFDEIRQNIAEQF
;
A
#
# COMPACT_ATOMS: atom_id res chain seq x y z
N MET A 1 36.10 23.19 -16.95
CA MET A 1 35.12 22.10 -16.76
C MET A 1 34.42 22.39 -15.47
N ASN A 2 33.15 22.81 -15.48
CA ASN A 2 32.38 22.94 -14.26
C ASN A 2 32.20 21.52 -13.69
N SER A 3 32.52 21.34 -12.41
CA SER A 3 32.33 20.08 -11.71
C SER A 3 30.87 19.60 -11.87
N ILE A 4 30.66 18.28 -11.93
CA ILE A 4 29.30 17.70 -11.87
C ILE A 4 28.57 18.18 -10.61
N LEU A 5 29.31 18.45 -9.53
CA LEU A 5 28.78 18.96 -8.26
C LEU A 5 28.23 20.39 -8.34
N ASP A 6 28.70 21.19 -9.34
CA ASP A 6 28.20 22.56 -9.55
C ASP A 6 26.94 22.61 -10.43
N LYS A 7 26.53 21.47 -11.00
CA LYS A 7 25.29 21.39 -11.77
C LYS A 7 24.11 21.27 -10.82
N LYS A 8 23.18 22.20 -10.91
CA LYS A 8 21.85 22.03 -10.30
C LYS A 8 21.21 20.78 -10.90
N ILE A 9 21.20 19.66 -10.18
CA ILE A 9 20.63 18.40 -10.67
C ILE A 9 19.12 18.62 -10.82
N LYS A 10 18.66 18.73 -12.07
CA LYS A 10 17.24 18.56 -12.37
C LYS A 10 16.93 17.07 -12.23
N SER A 11 16.31 16.67 -11.16
CA SER A 11 16.15 15.25 -10.78
C SER A 11 15.10 14.49 -11.59
N THR A 12 14.29 15.15 -12.41
CA THR A 12 13.15 14.54 -13.10
C THR A 12 12.89 15.18 -14.45
N ALA A 13 12.33 14.37 -15.38
CA ALA A 13 11.84 14.86 -16.67
C ALA A 13 10.74 15.92 -16.48
N ILE A 14 10.59 16.83 -17.44
CA ILE A 14 9.44 17.74 -17.45
C ILE A 14 8.13 16.92 -17.47
N PRO A 15 7.02 17.43 -16.92
CA PRO A 15 5.75 16.70 -16.83
C PRO A 15 5.27 16.10 -18.16
N SER A 16 5.49 16.81 -19.28
CA SER A 16 5.17 16.34 -20.63
C SER A 16 6.02 15.14 -21.12
N LEU A 17 7.06 14.73 -20.40
CA LEU A 17 7.89 13.55 -20.68
C LEU A 17 7.74 12.43 -19.65
N LEU A 18 6.80 12.53 -18.72
CA LEU A 18 6.49 11.46 -17.74
C LEU A 18 5.61 10.38 -18.37
N CYS A 19 6.05 9.81 -19.49
CA CYS A 19 5.33 8.76 -20.22
C CYS A 19 6.30 7.82 -20.94
N ASP A 20 5.79 6.71 -21.46
CA ASP A 20 6.55 5.86 -22.37
C ASP A 20 6.71 6.55 -23.74
N PHE A 21 7.84 6.34 -24.44
CA PHE A 21 8.13 6.98 -25.73
C PHE A 21 6.99 6.87 -26.76
N TYR A 22 6.39 5.69 -26.91
CA TYR A 22 5.33 5.48 -27.90
C TYR A 22 4.10 6.36 -27.66
N LYS A 23 3.89 6.84 -26.43
CA LYS A 23 2.79 7.75 -26.08
C LYS A 23 2.96 9.13 -26.74
N THR A 24 4.19 9.59 -26.91
CA THR A 24 4.47 10.93 -27.47
C THR A 24 3.94 11.09 -28.90
N LEU A 25 3.84 9.98 -29.65
CA LEU A 25 3.38 9.96 -31.04
C LEU A 25 1.92 9.51 -31.23
N HIS A 26 1.24 9.02 -30.18
CA HIS A 26 -0.12 8.53 -30.33
C HIS A 26 -1.10 9.60 -30.85
N ARG A 27 -0.89 10.87 -30.51
CA ARG A 27 -1.72 11.98 -30.95
C ARG A 27 -1.94 11.96 -32.49
N ILE A 28 -0.88 11.75 -33.25
CA ILE A 28 -0.93 11.72 -34.74
C ILE A 28 -1.33 10.35 -35.29
N GLN A 29 -1.46 9.32 -34.46
CA GLN A 29 -1.86 7.98 -34.87
C GLN A 29 -3.36 7.72 -34.68
N TYR A 30 -4.06 8.55 -33.89
CA TYR A 30 -5.50 8.50 -33.79
C TYR A 30 -6.14 8.98 -35.10
N PRO A 31 -7.37 8.51 -35.43
CA PRO A 31 -8.08 8.97 -36.61
C PRO A 31 -8.23 10.50 -36.64
N GLU A 32 -8.17 11.07 -37.84
CA GLU A 32 -8.47 12.48 -38.05
C GLU A 32 -9.88 12.82 -37.55
N GLY A 33 -10.03 13.99 -36.91
CA GLY A 33 -11.29 14.40 -36.31
C GLY A 33 -11.59 13.80 -34.92
N SER A 34 -10.59 13.13 -34.29
CA SER A 34 -10.71 12.69 -32.90
C SER A 34 -10.84 13.86 -31.93
N GLN A 35 -11.80 13.83 -31.02
CA GLN A 35 -12.17 14.93 -30.12
C GLN A 35 -12.20 14.56 -28.64
N PHE A 36 -12.79 13.42 -28.31
CA PHE A 36 -12.88 12.95 -26.92
C PHE A 36 -12.45 11.50 -26.83
N LEU A 37 -11.68 11.18 -25.79
CA LEU A 37 -11.26 9.85 -25.44
C LEU A 37 -11.61 9.55 -23.99
N TYR A 38 -12.27 8.42 -23.75
CA TYR A 38 -12.68 7.95 -22.43
C TYR A 38 -11.97 6.63 -22.11
N SER A 39 -11.40 6.53 -20.92
CA SER A 39 -10.62 5.35 -20.50
C SER A 39 -11.00 4.92 -19.08
N THR A 40 -10.88 3.62 -18.81
CA THR A 40 -11.11 3.00 -17.51
C THR A 40 -9.82 2.49 -16.90
N PHE A 41 -9.65 2.61 -15.59
CA PHE A 41 -8.58 2.00 -14.81
C PHE A 41 -9.16 0.86 -13.97
N THR A 42 -8.65 -0.36 -14.16
CA THR A 42 -9.30 -1.56 -13.64
C THR A 42 -8.30 -2.61 -13.14
N PRO A 43 -8.49 -3.19 -11.93
CA PRO A 43 -7.81 -4.42 -11.51
C PRO A 43 -8.47 -5.61 -12.23
N ARG A 44 -7.71 -6.36 -13.05
CA ARG A 44 -8.29 -7.35 -13.96
C ARG A 44 -8.23 -8.78 -13.46
N SER A 45 -7.35 -9.09 -12.51
CA SER A 45 -7.12 -10.44 -12.02
C SER A 45 -6.44 -10.42 -10.66
N ASN A 46 -6.77 -11.38 -9.81
CA ASN A 46 -6.05 -11.68 -8.57
C ASN A 46 -5.35 -13.06 -8.62
N ALA A 47 -5.15 -13.64 -9.80
CA ALA A 47 -4.56 -14.97 -9.93
C ALA A 47 -3.16 -15.11 -9.29
N LYS A 48 -2.39 -14.00 -9.19
CA LYS A 48 -1.08 -13.97 -8.53
C LYS A 48 -1.16 -13.67 -7.02
N ALA A 49 -2.33 -13.28 -6.53
CA ALA A 49 -2.61 -12.99 -5.11
C ALA A 49 -4.07 -13.39 -4.81
N PRO A 50 -4.38 -14.70 -4.81
CA PRO A 50 -5.77 -15.19 -4.76
C PRO A 50 -6.50 -14.84 -3.47
N PHE A 51 -5.80 -14.50 -2.40
CA PHE A 51 -6.39 -14.02 -1.14
C PHE A 51 -6.95 -12.58 -1.25
N LEU A 52 -6.60 -11.82 -2.28
CA LEU A 52 -7.13 -10.49 -2.54
C LEU A 52 -8.46 -10.58 -3.30
N HIS A 53 -9.56 -10.73 -2.58
CA HIS A 53 -10.90 -10.75 -3.18
C HIS A 53 -11.51 -9.36 -3.36
N ARG A 54 -11.02 -8.38 -2.57
CA ARG A 54 -11.46 -6.98 -2.56
C ARG A 54 -10.27 -6.07 -2.76
N ILE A 55 -10.44 -5.06 -3.61
CA ILE A 55 -9.39 -4.11 -4.00
C ILE A 55 -9.76 -2.73 -3.47
N VAL A 56 -9.00 -2.26 -2.51
CA VAL A 56 -9.24 -1.00 -1.80
C VAL A 56 -8.85 0.19 -2.68
N SER A 57 -9.76 1.13 -2.84
CA SER A 57 -9.50 2.43 -3.46
C SER A 57 -8.62 3.27 -2.54
N PHE A 58 -7.39 3.60 -2.98
CA PHE A 58 -6.46 4.41 -2.19
C PHE A 58 -5.36 5.03 -3.06
N GLY A 59 -4.95 6.25 -2.73
CA GLY A 59 -3.82 6.94 -3.36
C GLY A 59 -4.20 7.88 -4.49
N PHE A 60 -5.47 7.99 -4.87
CA PHE A 60 -5.92 8.86 -5.97
C PHE A 60 -5.72 10.34 -5.64
N GLN A 61 -6.13 10.79 -4.45
CA GLN A 61 -5.95 12.18 -4.01
C GLN A 61 -4.47 12.57 -3.98
N ALA A 62 -3.61 11.74 -3.40
CA ALA A 62 -2.17 11.99 -3.34
C ALA A 62 -1.56 12.07 -4.75
N PHE A 63 -1.93 11.16 -5.66
CA PHE A 63 -1.51 11.20 -7.06
C PHE A 63 -1.92 12.51 -7.75
N ILE A 64 -3.18 12.91 -7.60
CA ILE A 64 -3.72 14.15 -8.20
C ILE A 64 -2.95 15.37 -7.67
N MET A 65 -2.84 15.50 -6.35
CA MET A 65 -2.15 16.63 -5.72
C MET A 65 -0.68 16.68 -6.12
N LYS A 66 0.04 15.55 -5.98
CA LYS A 66 1.47 15.49 -6.23
C LYS A 66 1.81 15.75 -7.70
N TYR A 67 1.17 15.03 -8.63
CA TYR A 67 1.56 15.04 -10.03
C TYR A 67 0.70 15.97 -10.88
N LEU A 68 -0.63 15.83 -10.85
CA LEU A 68 -1.49 16.57 -11.78
C LEU A 68 -1.62 18.05 -11.40
N ILE A 69 -1.44 18.39 -10.12
CA ILE A 69 -1.50 19.78 -9.65
C ILE A 69 -0.08 20.31 -9.41
N HIS A 70 0.62 19.88 -8.35
CA HIS A 70 1.88 20.52 -7.96
C HIS A 70 2.99 20.32 -9.00
N TYR A 71 3.24 19.08 -9.43
CA TYR A 71 4.34 18.82 -10.36
C TYR A 71 4.14 19.49 -11.73
N PHE A 72 2.91 19.46 -12.27
CA PHE A 72 2.59 20.18 -13.52
C PHE A 72 2.67 21.70 -13.33
N ASN A 73 2.14 22.24 -12.24
CA ASN A 73 2.24 23.68 -11.98
C ASN A 73 3.70 24.12 -11.85
N ASP A 74 4.51 23.46 -11.04
CA ASP A 74 5.87 23.88 -10.71
C ASP A 74 6.86 23.69 -11.87
N ASN A 75 6.65 22.65 -12.70
CA ASN A 75 7.64 22.25 -13.70
C ASN A 75 7.17 22.39 -15.16
N PHE A 76 5.92 22.82 -15.38
CA PHE A 76 5.36 23.04 -16.70
C PHE A 76 4.69 24.41 -16.79
N PHE A 77 3.57 24.65 -16.10
CA PHE A 77 2.77 25.87 -16.25
C PHE A 77 3.43 27.13 -15.68
N SER A 78 4.28 27.05 -14.65
CA SER A 78 5.03 28.18 -14.10
C SER A 78 6.28 28.56 -14.90
N ARG A 79 6.73 27.69 -15.81
CA ARG A 79 7.87 27.95 -16.69
C ARG A 79 7.41 28.69 -17.94
N SER A 80 8.33 29.33 -18.68
CA SER A 80 7.94 29.92 -19.95
C SER A 80 7.57 28.84 -20.99
N GLU A 81 6.58 29.15 -21.83
CA GLU A 81 6.16 28.26 -22.94
C GLU A 81 7.36 27.84 -23.81
N SER A 82 8.19 28.82 -24.20
CA SER A 82 9.36 28.57 -25.00
C SER A 82 10.34 27.56 -24.40
N GLU A 83 10.56 27.61 -23.09
CA GLU A 83 11.43 26.62 -22.38
C GLU A 83 10.87 25.22 -22.44
N VAL A 84 9.59 25.04 -22.09
CA VAL A 84 8.98 23.69 -22.01
C VAL A 84 8.82 23.07 -23.40
N VAL A 85 8.46 23.88 -24.40
CA VAL A 85 8.35 23.43 -25.80
C VAL A 85 9.73 23.06 -26.36
N THR A 86 10.75 23.90 -26.16
CA THR A 86 12.11 23.62 -26.62
C THR A 86 12.68 22.37 -25.96
N GLU A 87 12.47 22.19 -24.66
CA GLU A 87 12.95 21.00 -23.94
C GLU A 87 12.27 19.73 -24.47
N TYR A 88 10.95 19.78 -24.72
CA TYR A 88 10.19 18.67 -25.29
C TYR A 88 10.64 18.33 -26.71
N THR A 89 10.62 19.29 -27.62
CA THR A 89 10.94 19.08 -29.07
C THR A 89 12.37 18.61 -29.23
N LYS A 90 13.31 19.21 -28.50
CA LYS A 90 14.71 18.78 -28.52
C LYS A 90 14.85 17.33 -28.03
N PHE A 91 14.17 16.95 -26.94
CA PHE A 91 14.22 15.59 -26.42
C PHE A 91 13.68 14.59 -27.46
N ILE A 92 12.56 14.88 -28.10
CA ILE A 92 11.96 14.03 -29.13
C ILE A 92 12.92 13.91 -30.37
N ALA A 93 13.47 15.02 -30.84
CA ALA A 93 14.40 14.99 -31.95
C ALA A 93 15.68 14.20 -31.64
N ASP A 94 16.28 14.42 -30.48
CA ASP A 94 17.52 13.76 -30.09
C ASP A 94 17.33 12.24 -29.88
N THR A 95 16.15 11.80 -29.47
CA THR A 95 15.91 10.39 -29.02
C THR A 95 15.13 9.55 -30.03
N LEU A 96 14.13 10.13 -30.70
CA LEU A 96 13.32 9.43 -31.69
C LEU A 96 13.72 9.76 -33.12
N HIS A 97 14.60 10.76 -33.33
CA HIS A 97 14.98 11.24 -34.62
C HIS A 97 13.78 11.70 -35.49
N ILE A 98 12.80 12.29 -34.84
CA ILE A 98 11.56 12.81 -35.43
C ILE A 98 11.48 14.31 -35.09
N GLU A 99 11.20 15.12 -36.09
CA GLU A 99 10.88 16.53 -35.90
C GLU A 99 9.41 16.65 -35.42
N ASP A 100 9.21 17.20 -34.25
CA ASP A 100 7.89 17.55 -33.70
C ASP A 100 7.87 19.06 -33.45
N SER A 101 6.86 19.76 -33.95
CA SER A 101 6.72 21.21 -33.76
C SER A 101 6.49 21.61 -32.28
N GLY A 102 6.03 20.67 -31.45
CA GLY A 102 5.66 20.95 -30.08
C GLY A 102 4.39 21.81 -29.93
N GLU A 103 3.64 22.03 -31.01
CA GLU A 103 2.44 22.87 -31.00
C GLU A 103 1.41 22.42 -29.97
N HIS A 104 1.17 21.12 -29.87
CA HIS A 104 0.24 20.56 -28.87
C HIS A 104 0.69 20.80 -27.42
N ILE A 105 2.01 20.87 -27.18
CA ILE A 105 2.59 21.22 -25.87
C ILE A 105 2.43 22.72 -25.59
N ALA A 106 2.67 23.57 -26.63
CA ALA A 106 2.42 25.01 -26.52
C ALA A 106 0.95 25.31 -26.22
N GLN A 107 0.02 24.68 -26.95
CA GLN A 107 -1.41 24.82 -26.73
C GLN A 107 -1.83 24.40 -25.31
N LEU A 108 -1.30 23.28 -24.79
CA LEU A 108 -1.55 22.85 -23.43
C LEU A 108 -1.01 23.87 -22.41
N HIS A 109 0.19 24.40 -22.65
CA HIS A 109 0.78 25.43 -21.78
C HIS A 109 -0.06 26.71 -21.77
N GLN A 110 -0.52 27.18 -22.95
CA GLN A 110 -1.37 28.36 -23.09
C GLN A 110 -2.72 28.20 -22.39
N LEU A 111 -3.28 26.98 -22.38
CA LEU A 111 -4.51 26.68 -21.65
C LEU A 111 -4.34 26.83 -20.13
N GLY A 112 -3.16 26.58 -19.59
CA GLY A 112 -2.80 26.84 -18.19
C GLY A 112 -3.29 25.79 -17.19
N TYR A 113 -3.90 24.69 -17.64
CA TYR A 113 -4.33 23.57 -16.79
C TYR A 113 -4.45 22.27 -17.60
N LEU A 114 -4.57 21.13 -16.91
CA LEU A 114 -4.84 19.84 -17.55
C LEU A 114 -6.34 19.71 -17.83
N PRO A 115 -6.79 19.72 -19.11
CA PRO A 115 -8.19 19.65 -19.50
C PRO A 115 -8.72 18.22 -19.47
N ILE A 116 -8.74 17.62 -18.29
CA ILE A 116 -9.23 16.27 -18.05
C ILE A 116 -10.19 16.25 -16.86
N ARG A 117 -11.07 15.24 -16.85
CA ARG A 117 -11.90 14.86 -15.72
C ARG A 117 -11.53 13.45 -15.28
N ILE A 118 -11.35 13.27 -13.98
CA ILE A 118 -11.16 11.96 -13.35
C ILE A 118 -12.32 11.71 -12.39
N LYS A 119 -12.96 10.55 -12.55
CA LYS A 119 -13.86 9.99 -11.55
C LYS A 119 -13.20 8.77 -10.91
N ALA A 120 -13.42 8.55 -9.61
CA ALA A 120 -12.94 7.35 -8.92
C ALA A 120 -13.93 6.86 -7.86
N ILE A 121 -13.78 5.60 -7.47
CA ILE A 121 -14.44 5.04 -6.28
C ILE A 121 -13.89 5.78 -5.05
N PRO A 122 -14.74 6.20 -4.11
CA PRO A 122 -14.30 6.87 -2.88
C PRO A 122 -13.20 6.09 -2.15
N GLU A 123 -12.16 6.79 -1.71
CA GLU A 123 -11.03 6.14 -1.04
C GLU A 123 -11.47 5.45 0.26
N GLY A 124 -10.89 4.28 0.53
CA GLY A 124 -11.30 3.39 1.60
C GLY A 124 -12.41 2.41 1.24
N LYS A 125 -13.20 2.64 0.20
CA LYS A 125 -14.14 1.62 -0.31
C LYS A 125 -13.37 0.56 -1.12
N SER A 126 -13.85 -0.68 -1.10
CA SER A 126 -13.22 -1.79 -1.84
C SER A 126 -14.16 -2.35 -2.91
N VAL A 127 -13.61 -2.64 -4.08
CA VAL A 127 -14.35 -3.20 -5.21
C VAL A 127 -13.95 -4.64 -5.50
N ALA A 128 -14.81 -5.39 -6.18
CA ALA A 128 -14.47 -6.70 -6.72
C ALA A 128 -13.49 -6.58 -7.91
N ILE A 129 -12.77 -7.66 -8.19
CA ILE A 129 -11.92 -7.77 -9.39
C ILE A 129 -12.77 -7.52 -10.64
N LYS A 130 -12.19 -6.81 -11.62
CA LYS A 130 -12.80 -6.37 -12.89
C LYS A 130 -13.74 -5.17 -12.78
N VAL A 131 -14.10 -4.70 -11.59
CA VAL A 131 -14.85 -3.45 -11.44
C VAL A 131 -13.90 -2.27 -11.69
N PRO A 132 -14.25 -1.31 -12.57
CA PRO A 132 -13.46 -0.11 -12.78
C PRO A 132 -13.36 0.73 -11.50
N MET A 133 -12.13 1.11 -11.14
CA MET A 133 -11.88 1.94 -9.96
C MET A 133 -11.81 3.42 -10.29
N MET A 134 -11.50 3.74 -11.55
CA MET A 134 -11.35 5.12 -12.00
C MET A 134 -11.68 5.20 -13.49
N THR A 135 -12.20 6.34 -13.90
CA THR A 135 -12.32 6.75 -15.30
C THR A 135 -11.60 8.07 -15.53
N ILE A 136 -11.10 8.26 -16.74
CA ILE A 136 -10.46 9.50 -17.18
C ILE A 136 -10.94 9.85 -18.58
N GLU A 137 -11.30 11.10 -18.78
CA GLU A 137 -11.65 11.67 -20.08
C GLU A 137 -11.11 13.09 -20.23
N ASN A 138 -10.88 13.54 -21.46
CA ASN A 138 -10.58 14.95 -21.71
C ASN A 138 -11.86 15.79 -21.70
N THR A 139 -11.73 17.06 -21.29
CA THR A 139 -12.84 18.04 -21.22
C THR A 139 -12.79 19.06 -22.36
N HIS A 140 -11.70 19.09 -23.12
CA HIS A 140 -11.51 19.96 -24.28
C HIS A 140 -11.15 19.12 -25.52
N PRO A 141 -11.79 19.31 -26.69
CA PRO A 141 -11.65 18.42 -27.85
C PRO A 141 -10.20 18.34 -28.39
N ASP A 142 -9.43 19.42 -28.36
CA ASP A 142 -8.07 19.44 -28.89
C ASP A 142 -7.09 18.61 -28.05
N PHE A 143 -7.46 18.20 -26.83
CA PHE A 143 -6.62 17.45 -25.90
C PHE A 143 -7.06 15.99 -25.69
N PHE A 144 -7.78 15.39 -26.66
CA PHE A 144 -8.20 13.98 -26.60
C PHE A 144 -7.02 13.02 -26.34
N TRP A 145 -5.85 13.34 -26.84
CA TRP A 145 -4.63 12.56 -26.70
C TRP A 145 -4.12 12.48 -25.26
N LEU A 146 -4.44 13.46 -24.42
CA LEU A 146 -3.90 13.59 -23.05
C LEU A 146 -4.38 12.47 -22.13
N THR A 147 -5.59 11.97 -22.31
CA THR A 147 -6.20 10.89 -21.52
C THR A 147 -5.28 9.66 -21.43
N ASN A 148 -4.86 9.11 -22.57
CA ASN A 148 -3.97 7.95 -22.59
C ASN A 148 -2.48 8.33 -22.57
N TYR A 149 -2.13 9.59 -22.76
CA TYR A 149 -0.79 10.08 -22.53
C TYR A 149 -0.36 9.93 -21.08
N LEU A 150 -1.29 10.18 -20.16
CA LEU A 150 -1.08 10.06 -18.72
C LEU A 150 -1.15 8.60 -18.20
N GLU A 151 -1.46 7.61 -19.05
CA GLU A 151 -1.62 6.21 -18.64
C GLU A 151 -0.41 5.68 -17.86
N THR A 152 0.82 5.97 -18.33
CA THR A 152 2.04 5.47 -17.69
C THR A 152 2.20 6.06 -16.29
N LEU A 153 2.05 7.38 -16.18
CA LEU A 153 2.16 8.09 -14.91
C LEU A 153 1.10 7.63 -13.90
N ILE A 154 -0.15 7.47 -14.35
CA ILE A 154 -1.25 6.97 -13.50
C ILE A 154 -0.94 5.54 -13.01
N ASN A 155 -0.55 4.64 -13.93
CA ASN A 155 -0.29 3.24 -13.55
C ASN A 155 0.85 3.13 -12.54
N VAL A 156 2.01 3.78 -12.81
CA VAL A 156 3.19 3.67 -11.93
C VAL A 156 2.93 4.25 -10.54
N SER A 157 2.09 5.27 -10.44
CA SER A 157 1.78 5.94 -9.17
C SER A 157 0.72 5.21 -8.33
N LEU A 158 -0.24 4.52 -8.97
CA LEU A 158 -1.43 4.00 -8.27
C LEU A 158 -1.41 2.50 -7.98
N TRP A 159 -0.71 1.68 -8.79
CA TRP A 159 -0.79 0.23 -8.60
C TRP A 159 -0.31 -0.21 -7.22
N GLN A 160 0.75 0.40 -6.69
CA GLN A 160 1.36 0.01 -5.42
C GLN A 160 0.55 0.42 -4.19
N PRO A 161 0.15 1.69 -3.99
CA PRO A 161 -0.67 2.08 -2.84
C PRO A 161 -1.99 1.32 -2.80
N ILE A 162 -2.65 1.10 -3.94
CA ILE A 162 -3.88 0.30 -4.03
C ILE A 162 -3.62 -1.16 -3.62
N THR A 163 -2.54 -1.77 -4.12
CA THR A 163 -2.19 -3.16 -3.77
C THR A 163 -1.86 -3.28 -2.28
N SER A 164 -1.08 -2.35 -1.73
CA SER A 164 -0.68 -2.36 -0.31
C SER A 164 -1.89 -2.16 0.62
N ALA A 165 -2.78 -1.23 0.31
CA ALA A 165 -4.03 -1.04 1.06
C ALA A 165 -4.93 -2.29 0.98
N SER A 166 -5.00 -2.95 -0.18
CA SER A 166 -5.78 -4.18 -0.37
C SER A 166 -5.21 -5.35 0.42
N ILE A 167 -3.88 -5.48 0.49
CA ILE A 167 -3.20 -6.49 1.32
C ILE A 167 -3.47 -6.21 2.81
N ALA A 168 -3.29 -4.97 3.26
CA ALA A 168 -3.56 -4.58 4.64
C ALA A 168 -5.02 -4.87 5.04
N PHE A 169 -5.98 -4.57 4.16
CA PHE A 169 -7.38 -4.91 4.35
C PHE A 169 -7.63 -6.42 4.47
N ALA A 170 -7.03 -7.23 3.60
CA ALA A 170 -7.15 -8.69 3.66
C ALA A 170 -6.55 -9.26 4.94
N TYR A 171 -5.37 -8.78 5.37
CA TYR A 171 -4.76 -9.15 6.64
C TYR A 171 -5.67 -8.80 7.81
N ARG A 172 -6.18 -7.57 7.86
CA ARG A 172 -7.08 -7.10 8.91
C ARG A 172 -8.34 -7.94 9.00
N LYS A 173 -8.95 -8.28 7.86
CA LYS A 173 -10.14 -9.14 7.81
C LYS A 173 -9.88 -10.52 8.37
N THR A 174 -8.76 -11.13 8.02
CA THR A 174 -8.36 -12.45 8.53
C THR A 174 -8.06 -12.40 10.03
N LEU A 175 -7.32 -11.39 10.50
CA LEU A 175 -7.06 -11.19 11.92
C LEU A 175 -8.37 -10.99 12.71
N MET A 176 -9.35 -10.29 12.14
CA MET A 176 -10.68 -10.14 12.75
C MET A 176 -11.38 -11.49 12.91
N GLN A 177 -11.37 -12.35 11.86
CA GLN A 177 -11.97 -13.68 11.92
C GLN A 177 -11.40 -14.54 13.07
N PHE A 178 -10.07 -14.59 13.19
CA PHE A 178 -9.41 -15.29 14.30
C PHE A 178 -9.68 -14.64 15.66
N SER A 179 -9.77 -13.32 15.70
CA SER A 179 -10.13 -12.59 16.93
C SER A 179 -11.58 -12.87 17.36
N GLU A 180 -12.53 -12.93 16.41
CA GLU A 180 -13.91 -13.33 16.67
C GLU A 180 -14.02 -14.75 17.23
N GLN A 181 -13.13 -15.64 16.83
CA GLN A 181 -13.11 -17.04 17.31
C GLN A 181 -12.44 -17.17 18.68
N THR A 182 -11.32 -16.46 18.91
CA THR A 182 -10.41 -16.76 20.01
C THR A 182 -10.25 -15.65 21.06
N CYS A 183 -10.76 -14.44 20.82
CA CYS A 183 -10.57 -13.28 21.72
C CYS A 183 -11.90 -12.76 22.25
N ASP A 184 -11.90 -12.18 23.45
CA ASP A 184 -13.08 -11.55 24.06
C ASP A 184 -13.36 -10.16 23.46
N ASP A 185 -12.35 -9.46 22.94
CA ASP A 185 -12.48 -8.16 22.31
C ASP A 185 -11.50 -7.99 21.12
N HIS A 186 -11.64 -6.88 20.40
CA HIS A 186 -10.89 -6.61 19.17
C HIS A 186 -9.92 -5.42 19.27
N ARG A 187 -9.64 -4.91 20.49
CA ARG A 187 -8.83 -3.70 20.73
C ARG A 187 -7.37 -3.84 20.27
N HIS A 188 -6.86 -5.07 20.22
CA HIS A 188 -5.49 -5.38 19.77
C HIS A 188 -5.31 -5.30 18.24
N LEU A 189 -6.37 -5.48 17.46
CA LEU A 189 -6.31 -5.62 16.01
C LEU A 189 -5.63 -4.44 15.27
N PRO A 190 -5.82 -3.16 15.65
CA PRO A 190 -5.12 -2.05 14.99
C PRO A 190 -3.59 -2.14 15.09
N PHE A 191 -3.07 -2.87 16.06
CA PHE A 191 -1.64 -3.02 16.32
C PHE A 191 -1.10 -4.41 15.98
N GLN A 192 -1.94 -5.34 15.52
CA GLN A 192 -1.56 -6.73 15.32
C GLN A 192 -0.75 -6.98 14.04
N SER A 193 -0.67 -6.00 13.13
CA SER A 193 0.26 -5.98 12.02
C SER A 193 1.08 -4.69 12.07
N HIS A 194 2.41 -4.82 12.02
CA HIS A 194 3.37 -3.71 12.14
C HIS A 194 4.23 -3.62 10.89
N ASP A 195 4.28 -2.47 10.24
CA ASP A 195 5.01 -2.28 8.99
C ASP A 195 6.52 -2.11 9.23
N PHE A 196 7.32 -3.08 8.75
CA PHE A 196 8.78 -3.10 8.73
C PHE A 196 9.33 -3.01 7.29
N SER A 197 8.53 -2.60 6.31
CA SER A 197 8.88 -2.78 4.90
C SER A 197 9.88 -1.77 4.35
N MET A 198 10.04 -0.59 4.95
CA MET A 198 10.75 0.55 4.38
C MET A 198 12.09 0.20 3.73
N ARG A 199 12.98 -0.50 4.46
CA ARG A 199 14.32 -0.84 3.98
C ARG A 199 14.35 -1.77 2.77
N GLY A 200 13.26 -2.51 2.52
CA GLY A 200 13.13 -3.47 1.43
C GLY A 200 12.29 -2.97 0.26
N MET A 201 11.83 -1.70 0.30
CA MET A 201 11.08 -1.10 -0.80
C MET A 201 12.01 -0.59 -1.91
N SER A 202 11.49 -0.46 -3.15
CA SER A 202 12.28 -0.10 -4.33
C SER A 202 12.76 1.36 -4.35
N SER A 203 12.10 2.24 -3.62
CA SER A 203 12.44 3.66 -3.48
C SER A 203 11.79 4.25 -2.23
N LEU A 204 12.22 5.45 -1.83
CA LEU A 204 11.57 6.20 -0.74
C LEU A 204 10.10 6.45 -1.03
N GLU A 205 9.75 6.89 -2.24
CA GLU A 205 8.37 7.09 -2.66
C GLU A 205 7.53 5.81 -2.58
N SER A 206 8.11 4.67 -2.97
CA SER A 206 7.49 3.35 -2.83
C SER A 206 7.22 3.00 -1.36
N ALA A 207 8.15 3.33 -0.45
CA ALA A 207 7.97 3.13 0.98
C ALA A 207 6.86 4.02 1.56
N GLU A 208 6.84 5.30 1.18
CA GLU A 208 5.82 6.28 1.58
C GLU A 208 4.41 5.80 1.20
N THR A 209 4.20 5.51 -0.07
CA THR A 209 2.89 5.15 -0.61
C THR A 209 2.41 3.78 -0.15
N SER A 210 3.31 2.81 -0.06
CA SER A 210 3.00 1.47 0.43
C SER A 210 2.69 1.47 1.92
N GLY A 211 3.52 2.16 2.72
CA GLY A 211 3.31 2.31 4.16
C GLY A 211 2.01 3.07 4.47
N ALA A 212 1.67 4.10 3.69
CA ALA A 212 0.38 4.78 3.81
C ALA A 212 -0.79 3.83 3.51
N GLY A 213 -0.65 2.95 2.51
CA GLY A 213 -1.61 1.87 2.24
C GLY A 213 -1.78 0.92 3.43
N HIS A 214 -0.69 0.52 4.11
CA HIS A 214 -0.75 -0.26 5.35
C HIS A 214 -1.53 0.47 6.45
N LEU A 215 -1.25 1.76 6.64
CA LEU A 215 -1.87 2.58 7.67
C LEU A 215 -3.38 2.80 7.48
N THR A 216 -3.95 2.47 6.33
CA THR A 216 -5.41 2.48 6.13
C THR A 216 -6.13 1.47 7.03
N SER A 217 -5.47 0.36 7.38
CA SER A 217 -6.05 -0.74 8.16
C SER A 217 -5.38 -0.96 9.53
N PHE A 218 -4.14 -0.47 9.73
CA PHE A 218 -3.35 -0.66 10.94
C PHE A 218 -2.75 0.65 11.45
N LEU A 219 -2.25 0.64 12.69
CA LEU A 219 -1.58 1.77 13.34
C LEU A 219 -0.08 1.53 13.53
N GLY A 220 0.36 0.26 13.59
CA GLY A 220 1.76 -0.09 13.85
C GLY A 220 2.65 0.13 12.61
N THR A 221 3.70 0.95 12.71
CA THR A 221 4.65 1.19 11.62
C THR A 221 5.99 1.69 12.11
N ASP A 222 7.07 1.21 11.47
CA ASP A 222 8.42 1.78 11.54
C ASP A 222 8.76 2.62 10.29
N THR A 223 7.83 2.69 9.32
CA THR A 223 7.98 3.48 8.09
C THR A 223 7.56 4.94 8.35
N ILE A 224 8.43 5.72 9.00
CA ILE A 224 8.17 7.13 9.33
C ILE A 224 7.69 7.95 8.13
N PRO A 225 8.29 7.84 6.92
CA PRO A 225 7.85 8.61 5.76
C PRO A 225 6.38 8.38 5.35
N ALA A 226 5.80 7.22 5.67
CA ALA A 226 4.39 6.95 5.41
C ALA A 226 3.46 7.85 6.25
N ILE A 227 3.84 8.16 7.50
CA ILE A 227 3.11 9.10 8.36
C ILE A 227 3.14 10.48 7.74
N SER A 228 4.33 10.98 7.36
CA SER A 228 4.49 12.29 6.71
C SER A 228 3.74 12.38 5.38
N PHE A 229 3.69 11.29 4.60
CA PHE A 229 2.90 11.22 3.37
C PHE A 229 1.40 11.40 3.66
N VAL A 230 0.87 10.72 4.67
CA VAL A 230 -0.54 10.86 5.06
C VAL A 230 -0.83 12.27 5.55
N GLU A 231 0.04 12.86 6.37
CA GLU A 231 -0.09 14.25 6.83
C GLU A 231 -0.14 15.24 5.66
N ALA A 232 0.74 15.08 4.67
CA ALA A 232 0.87 15.99 3.54
C ALA A 232 -0.33 15.94 2.58
N TYR A 233 -0.89 14.75 2.32
CA TYR A 233 -1.87 14.57 1.26
C TYR A 233 -3.31 14.33 1.74
N TYR A 234 -3.51 13.92 2.99
CA TYR A 234 -4.83 13.59 3.52
C TYR A 234 -5.16 14.33 4.82
N GLY A 235 -4.16 14.51 5.69
CA GLY A 235 -4.39 14.97 7.05
C GLY A 235 -5.18 13.96 7.88
N SER A 236 -5.14 14.10 9.19
CA SER A 236 -5.93 13.31 10.14
C SER A 236 -6.07 14.10 11.45
N LYS A 237 -7.20 13.90 12.13
CA LYS A 237 -7.41 14.38 13.51
C LYS A 237 -6.98 13.35 14.54
N ASN A 238 -6.85 12.09 14.12
CA ASN A 238 -6.50 10.96 14.95
C ASN A 238 -5.05 10.53 14.72
N LEU A 239 -4.56 9.59 15.56
CA LEU A 239 -3.24 9.01 15.40
C LEU A 239 -3.10 8.31 14.02
N ILE A 240 -2.16 8.78 13.21
CA ILE A 240 -1.91 8.20 11.88
C ILE A 240 -1.16 6.87 12.02
N GLY A 241 -0.08 6.86 12.75
CA GLY A 241 0.73 5.67 12.96
C GLY A 241 1.54 5.77 14.24
N THR A 242 2.00 4.64 14.76
CA THR A 242 2.80 4.57 16.00
C THR A 242 3.77 3.39 15.96
N SER A 243 4.83 3.51 16.77
CA SER A 243 5.78 2.44 17.05
C SER A 243 6.12 2.42 18.53
N ILE A 244 6.95 1.46 18.92
CA ILE A 244 7.48 1.30 20.27
C ILE A 244 9.01 1.25 20.23
N PRO A 245 9.72 1.62 21.30
CA PRO A 245 11.15 1.34 21.42
C PRO A 245 11.46 -0.11 21.09
N ALA A 246 12.42 -0.33 20.18
CA ALA A 246 12.81 -1.65 19.74
C ALA A 246 14.34 -1.74 19.63
N SER A 247 14.93 -2.87 20.04
CA SER A 247 16.35 -3.14 19.82
C SER A 247 16.60 -3.74 18.43
N GLU A 248 17.86 -3.72 18.02
CA GLU A 248 18.37 -4.43 16.85
C GLU A 248 19.62 -5.26 17.21
N HIS A 249 20.07 -6.12 16.31
CA HIS A 249 21.23 -7.02 16.55
C HIS A 249 22.52 -6.24 16.86
N SER A 250 22.76 -5.09 16.24
CA SER A 250 23.94 -4.26 16.52
C SER A 250 23.93 -3.71 17.95
N VAL A 251 22.76 -3.35 18.48
CA VAL A 251 22.59 -2.96 19.88
C VAL A 251 22.88 -4.14 20.79
N MET A 252 22.24 -5.28 20.55
CA MET A 252 22.43 -6.47 21.40
C MET A 252 23.87 -6.92 21.41
N SER A 253 24.50 -7.10 20.25
CA SER A 253 25.88 -7.58 20.13
C SER A 253 26.93 -6.60 20.68
N SER A 254 26.64 -5.28 20.70
CA SER A 254 27.54 -4.29 21.27
C SER A 254 27.74 -4.42 22.79
N HIS A 255 26.81 -5.08 23.48
CA HIS A 255 26.91 -5.39 24.91
C HIS A 255 27.61 -6.73 25.22
N GLY A 256 27.96 -7.50 24.20
CA GLY A 256 28.62 -8.80 24.34
C GLY A 256 27.66 -9.97 24.07
N VAL A 257 28.19 -11.19 24.32
CA VAL A 257 27.46 -12.44 24.02
C VAL A 257 26.45 -12.85 25.08
N ASP A 258 26.61 -12.37 26.31
CA ASP A 258 25.60 -12.56 27.38
C ASP A 258 24.51 -11.49 27.26
N GLU A 259 23.33 -11.90 26.83
CA GLU A 259 22.24 -10.98 26.58
C GLU A 259 21.44 -10.62 27.85
N LEU A 260 21.58 -11.34 28.96
CA LEU A 260 20.85 -11.07 30.20
C LEU A 260 21.07 -9.64 30.75
N PRO A 261 22.32 -9.15 30.87
CA PRO A 261 22.57 -7.75 31.27
C PRO A 261 21.99 -6.74 30.30
N THR A 262 21.96 -7.05 29.00
CA THR A 262 21.42 -6.19 27.96
C THR A 262 19.91 -6.04 28.07
N PHE A 263 19.18 -7.12 28.34
CA PHE A 263 17.74 -7.06 28.61
C PHE A 263 17.45 -6.14 29.82
N ARG A 264 18.20 -6.29 30.94
CA ARG A 264 18.05 -5.39 32.10
C ARG A 264 18.36 -3.93 31.77
N TYR A 265 19.45 -3.70 31.03
CA TYR A 265 19.80 -2.34 30.62
C TYR A 265 18.71 -1.67 29.79
N LEU A 266 18.15 -2.37 28.79
CA LEU A 266 17.09 -1.85 27.94
C LEU A 266 15.80 -1.62 28.74
N MET A 267 15.39 -2.54 29.60
CA MET A 267 14.23 -2.36 30.49
C MET A 267 14.38 -1.13 31.41
N ASN A 268 15.59 -0.89 31.93
CA ASN A 268 15.88 0.27 32.76
C ASN A 268 15.90 1.61 31.96
N LYS A 269 16.24 1.56 30.67
CA LYS A 269 16.15 2.75 29.79
C LYS A 269 14.72 3.12 29.45
N TYR A 270 13.81 2.14 29.42
CA TYR A 270 12.39 2.34 29.08
C TYR A 270 11.48 1.80 30.19
N PRO A 271 11.55 2.33 31.43
CA PRO A 271 10.86 1.72 32.58
C PRO A 271 9.34 1.75 32.47
N ASN A 272 8.78 2.71 31.75
CA ASN A 272 7.35 2.95 31.63
C ASN A 272 6.80 2.75 30.20
N ASN A 273 7.65 2.30 29.28
CA ASN A 273 7.27 2.12 27.87
C ASN A 273 7.22 0.64 27.51
N MET A 274 6.33 0.29 26.59
CA MET A 274 6.41 -0.98 25.88
C MET A 274 7.76 -1.06 25.16
N LEU A 275 8.40 -2.22 25.14
CA LEU A 275 9.75 -2.41 24.60
C LEU A 275 9.81 -3.73 23.83
N SER A 276 10.22 -3.70 22.58
CA SER A 276 10.52 -4.88 21.76
C SER A 276 12.01 -5.20 21.82
N ILE A 277 12.36 -6.44 22.17
CA ILE A 277 13.76 -6.90 22.25
C ILE A 277 13.95 -8.03 21.25
N VAL A 278 14.91 -7.84 20.32
CA VAL A 278 15.37 -8.93 19.46
C VAL A 278 16.16 -9.93 20.31
N ALA A 279 15.78 -11.21 20.25
CA ALA A 279 16.19 -12.20 21.23
C ALA A 279 16.99 -13.38 20.61
N ASP A 280 17.40 -13.26 19.37
CA ASP A 280 18.12 -14.30 18.60
C ASP A 280 19.45 -13.80 18.03
N THR A 281 20.08 -12.83 18.72
CA THR A 281 21.39 -12.32 18.31
C THR A 281 22.48 -13.38 18.52
N THR A 282 22.37 -14.17 19.60
CA THR A 282 23.29 -15.29 19.89
C THR A 282 22.54 -16.61 19.97
N ASP A 283 21.77 -16.84 21.02
CA ASP A 283 21.03 -18.08 21.24
C ASP A 283 19.61 -17.78 21.70
N PHE A 284 18.66 -17.89 20.78
CA PHE A 284 17.25 -17.62 21.03
C PHE A 284 16.69 -18.47 22.17
N TRP A 285 16.92 -19.79 22.11
CA TRP A 285 16.35 -20.68 23.12
C TRP A 285 16.98 -20.53 24.49
N HIS A 286 18.27 -20.18 24.57
CA HIS A 286 18.88 -19.80 25.84
C HIS A 286 18.23 -18.57 26.45
N ASN A 287 17.93 -17.55 25.62
CA ASN A 287 17.21 -16.37 26.08
C ASN A 287 15.82 -16.73 26.64
N ILE A 288 15.08 -17.61 25.96
CA ILE A 288 13.72 -18.01 26.37
C ILE A 288 13.76 -18.89 27.63
N THR A 289 14.67 -19.89 27.70
CA THR A 289 14.62 -20.92 28.74
C THR A 289 15.46 -20.60 29.99
N VAL A 290 16.43 -19.69 29.88
CA VAL A 290 17.33 -19.31 30.97
C VAL A 290 17.15 -17.84 31.35
N ASN A 291 17.35 -16.93 30.40
CA ASN A 291 17.38 -15.50 30.72
C ASN A 291 16.00 -14.94 31.11
N LEU A 292 14.93 -15.29 30.39
CA LEU A 292 13.57 -14.81 30.74
C LEU A 292 13.08 -15.31 32.10
N PRO A 293 13.28 -16.58 32.52
CA PRO A 293 13.00 -17.01 33.89
C PRO A 293 13.71 -16.19 34.96
N LEU A 294 14.99 -15.82 34.74
CA LEU A 294 15.76 -14.97 35.64
C LEU A 294 15.25 -13.51 35.68
N LEU A 295 14.60 -13.05 34.63
CA LEU A 295 14.03 -11.70 34.51
C LEU A 295 12.55 -11.64 34.91
N LYS A 296 11.91 -12.76 35.23
CA LYS A 296 10.47 -12.86 35.45
C LYS A 296 9.95 -11.81 36.43
N GLU A 297 10.52 -11.75 37.63
CA GLU A 297 10.07 -10.81 38.68
C GLU A 297 10.30 -9.35 38.27
N GLU A 298 11.39 -9.07 37.56
CA GLU A 298 11.69 -7.72 37.07
C GLU A 298 10.68 -7.29 35.99
N ILE A 299 10.29 -8.21 35.10
CA ILE A 299 9.29 -7.95 34.04
C ILE A 299 7.90 -7.76 34.64
N LEU A 300 7.50 -8.62 35.57
CA LEU A 300 6.19 -8.54 36.25
C LEU A 300 6.05 -7.32 37.18
N ALA A 301 7.16 -6.75 37.65
CA ALA A 301 7.16 -5.52 38.46
C ALA A 301 7.00 -4.25 37.63
N ARG A 302 7.09 -4.31 36.30
CA ARG A 302 6.86 -3.16 35.42
C ARG A 302 5.37 -2.78 35.39
N PRO A 303 5.02 -1.53 35.03
CA PRO A 303 3.62 -1.19 34.73
C PRO A 303 3.06 -2.09 33.61
N GLU A 304 1.79 -2.43 33.68
CA GLU A 304 1.13 -3.25 32.63
C GLU A 304 1.24 -2.62 31.23
N SER A 305 1.28 -1.27 31.14
CA SER A 305 1.52 -0.54 29.90
C SER A 305 2.95 -0.68 29.36
N ALA A 306 3.90 -1.13 30.20
CA ALA A 306 5.31 -1.28 29.86
C ALA A 306 5.69 -2.74 29.52
N LYS A 307 4.87 -3.38 28.68
CA LYS A 307 5.05 -4.75 28.19
C LYS A 307 6.42 -4.96 27.55
N VAL A 308 7.06 -6.08 27.84
CA VAL A 308 8.25 -6.56 27.10
C VAL A 308 7.77 -7.48 25.98
N VAL A 309 8.19 -7.19 24.75
CA VAL A 309 7.82 -7.94 23.54
C VAL A 309 9.06 -8.66 23.02
N ILE A 310 8.99 -9.97 22.98
CA ILE A 310 10.10 -10.82 22.49
C ILE A 310 10.01 -10.96 20.98
N ARG A 311 11.12 -10.69 20.29
CA ARG A 311 11.20 -10.72 18.84
C ARG A 311 12.24 -11.73 18.36
N PRO A 312 11.83 -12.94 17.93
CA PRO A 312 12.65 -13.76 17.04
C PRO A 312 12.67 -13.13 15.64
N ASP A 313 13.84 -13.10 15.02
CA ASP A 313 14.08 -12.52 13.68
C ASP A 313 14.69 -13.56 12.71
N SER A 314 14.81 -14.82 13.14
CA SER A 314 15.38 -15.94 12.37
C SER A 314 14.62 -17.26 12.64
N GLY A 315 14.94 -18.29 11.84
CA GLY A 315 14.36 -19.62 11.96
C GLY A 315 13.05 -19.80 11.19
N ASP A 316 12.51 -21.02 11.24
CA ASP A 316 11.19 -21.29 10.61
C ASP A 316 10.09 -20.64 11.41
N PHE A 317 9.29 -19.82 10.74
CA PHE A 317 8.24 -19.00 11.33
C PHE A 317 7.22 -19.78 12.19
N PHE A 318 6.88 -21.01 11.75
CA PHE A 318 5.89 -21.82 12.44
C PHE A 318 6.49 -22.51 13.66
N THR A 319 7.65 -23.15 13.48
CA THR A 319 8.30 -23.92 14.57
C THR A 319 8.76 -23.00 15.69
N ILE A 320 9.25 -21.81 15.40
CA ILE A 320 9.65 -20.82 16.42
C ILE A 320 8.43 -20.36 17.25
N ILE A 321 7.31 -20.07 16.62
CA ILE A 321 6.13 -19.51 17.32
C ILE A 321 5.25 -20.60 17.93
N CYS A 322 4.93 -21.63 17.15
CA CYS A 322 3.97 -22.68 17.52
C CYS A 322 4.62 -23.99 17.99
N GLY A 323 5.96 -24.16 17.77
CA GLY A 323 6.70 -25.37 18.12
C GLY A 323 6.67 -26.44 17.04
N ASP A 324 7.57 -27.43 17.21
CA ASP A 324 7.67 -28.62 16.39
C ASP A 324 7.62 -29.87 17.29
N VAL A 325 6.53 -30.62 17.23
CA VAL A 325 6.32 -31.83 18.05
C VAL A 325 7.40 -32.89 17.84
N THR A 326 8.17 -32.83 16.77
CA THR A 326 9.26 -33.76 16.44
C THR A 326 10.63 -33.29 16.94
N ALA A 327 10.73 -32.07 17.43
CA ALA A 327 12.00 -31.50 17.90
C ALA A 327 12.58 -32.22 19.13
N GLY A 328 13.91 -32.16 19.28
CA GLY A 328 14.63 -32.87 20.31
C GLY A 328 14.40 -32.33 21.73
N THR A 329 14.23 -31.02 21.86
CA THR A 329 14.06 -30.35 23.15
C THR A 329 12.60 -30.02 23.44
N GLU A 330 12.27 -29.86 24.72
CA GLU A 330 10.91 -29.55 25.15
C GLU A 330 10.47 -28.16 24.69
N HIS A 331 11.33 -27.16 24.78
CA HIS A 331 11.02 -25.79 24.38
C HIS A 331 10.82 -25.64 22.88
N GLU A 332 11.59 -26.37 22.05
CA GLU A 332 11.38 -26.41 20.60
C GLU A 332 10.04 -27.09 20.23
N ARG A 333 9.62 -28.11 20.97
CA ARG A 333 8.30 -28.72 20.78
C ARG A 333 7.16 -27.79 21.17
N LYS A 334 7.35 -26.95 22.19
CA LYS A 334 6.36 -25.98 22.67
C LYS A 334 6.23 -24.76 21.77
N GLY A 335 7.36 -24.21 21.32
CA GLY A 335 7.41 -22.91 20.64
C GLY A 335 7.33 -21.72 21.61
N LEU A 336 7.60 -20.52 21.08
CA LEU A 336 7.73 -19.30 21.89
C LEU A 336 6.49 -19.01 22.75
N ILE A 337 5.29 -19.02 22.15
CA ILE A 337 4.07 -18.60 22.86
C ILE A 337 3.76 -19.50 24.06
N GLU A 338 3.94 -20.80 23.91
CA GLU A 338 3.73 -21.75 25.02
C GLU A 338 4.85 -21.64 26.07
N CYS A 339 6.09 -21.41 25.68
CA CYS A 339 7.19 -21.13 26.63
C CYS A 339 6.93 -19.85 27.45
N LEU A 340 6.45 -18.78 26.80
CA LEU A 340 6.08 -17.55 27.52
C LEU A 340 4.92 -17.78 28.49
N TRP A 341 3.95 -18.63 28.14
CA TRP A 341 2.87 -19.02 29.03
C TRP A 341 3.40 -19.80 30.24
N ASP A 342 4.27 -20.73 30.05
CA ASP A 342 4.87 -21.52 31.14
C ASP A 342 5.66 -20.66 32.13
N ILE A 343 6.33 -19.62 31.63
CA ILE A 343 7.16 -18.73 32.46
C ILE A 343 6.28 -17.69 33.17
N PHE A 344 5.41 -16.99 32.45
CA PHE A 344 4.71 -15.79 32.95
C PHE A 344 3.25 -16.05 33.32
N GLY A 345 2.66 -17.16 32.85
CA GLY A 345 1.24 -17.40 32.97
C GLY A 345 0.39 -16.46 32.14
N GLY A 346 -0.82 -16.27 32.59
CA GLY A 346 -1.80 -15.40 31.92
C GLY A 346 -3.22 -15.73 32.42
N THR A 347 -4.22 -15.53 31.56
CA THR A 347 -5.63 -15.80 31.86
C THR A 347 -6.24 -16.71 30.79
N ILE A 348 -7.27 -17.44 31.17
CA ILE A 348 -8.16 -18.10 30.21
C ILE A 348 -9.33 -17.15 29.98
N ASN A 349 -9.56 -16.76 28.72
CA ASN A 349 -10.64 -15.86 28.36
C ASN A 349 -12.03 -16.58 28.38
N ASN A 350 -13.12 -15.83 28.14
CA ASN A 350 -14.47 -16.37 28.15
C ASN A 350 -14.74 -17.42 27.05
N LYS A 351 -13.92 -17.47 26.03
CA LYS A 351 -13.99 -18.45 24.92
C LYS A 351 -13.12 -19.68 25.16
N GLY A 352 -12.42 -19.73 26.33
CA GLY A 352 -11.57 -20.87 26.72
C GLY A 352 -10.14 -20.82 26.19
N TYR A 353 -9.72 -19.73 25.58
CA TYR A 353 -8.37 -19.57 25.03
C TYR A 353 -7.42 -18.90 26.03
N LYS A 354 -6.16 -19.33 25.99
CA LYS A 354 -5.06 -18.77 26.79
C LYS A 354 -4.66 -17.39 26.24
N VAL A 355 -4.59 -16.40 27.12
CA VAL A 355 -4.07 -15.05 26.85
C VAL A 355 -2.87 -14.81 27.74
N LEU A 356 -1.70 -14.53 27.16
CA LEU A 356 -0.46 -14.26 27.89
C LEU A 356 -0.64 -13.12 28.91
N ASN A 357 0.15 -13.19 29.99
CA ASN A 357 0.23 -12.11 30.96
C ASN A 357 0.48 -10.75 30.27
N SER A 358 -0.19 -9.69 30.77
CA SER A 358 -0.13 -8.34 30.18
C SER A 358 1.28 -7.75 30.06
N HIS A 359 2.24 -8.23 30.86
CA HIS A 359 3.62 -7.73 30.88
C HIS A 359 4.53 -8.34 29.80
N ILE A 360 4.07 -9.42 29.12
CA ILE A 360 4.87 -10.10 28.09
C ILE A 360 4.09 -10.25 26.78
N GLY A 361 4.79 -10.23 25.67
CA GLY A 361 4.20 -10.46 24.34
C GLY A 361 5.25 -10.94 23.33
N ALA A 362 4.79 -11.21 22.13
CA ALA A 362 5.66 -11.64 21.03
C ALA A 362 5.32 -10.91 19.73
N ILE A 363 6.35 -10.66 18.91
CA ILE A 363 6.22 -10.21 17.54
C ILE A 363 7.12 -11.05 16.64
N TYR A 364 6.60 -11.53 15.52
CA TYR A 364 7.39 -12.23 14.51
C TYR A 364 7.45 -11.39 13.23
N GLY A 365 8.64 -11.11 12.71
CA GLY A 365 8.85 -10.13 11.63
C GLY A 365 9.63 -10.63 10.41
N ASP A 366 10.13 -11.88 10.40
CA ASP A 366 10.92 -12.36 9.26
C ASP A 366 10.05 -12.98 8.16
N GLY A 367 10.09 -12.33 6.98
CA GLY A 367 9.51 -12.85 5.76
C GLY A 367 8.03 -13.22 5.85
N VAL A 368 7.24 -12.50 6.63
CA VAL A 368 5.80 -12.77 6.81
C VAL A 368 5.06 -12.58 5.48
N THR A 369 4.29 -13.61 5.09
CA THR A 369 3.32 -13.59 3.99
C THR A 369 1.92 -13.86 4.55
N TYR A 370 0.88 -13.67 3.72
CA TYR A 370 -0.49 -13.98 4.11
C TYR A 370 -0.64 -15.42 4.60
N GLU A 371 -0.09 -16.38 3.85
CA GLU A 371 -0.16 -17.80 4.17
C GLU A 371 0.57 -18.14 5.48
N LYS A 372 1.73 -17.52 5.71
CA LYS A 372 2.49 -17.69 6.97
C LYS A 372 1.70 -17.16 8.17
N MET A 373 1.09 -15.98 8.03
CA MET A 373 0.24 -15.40 9.07
C MET A 373 -0.92 -16.34 9.43
N VAL A 374 -1.66 -16.81 8.43
CA VAL A 374 -2.78 -17.75 8.62
C VAL A 374 -2.32 -19.00 9.34
N LYS A 375 -1.21 -19.61 8.88
CA LYS A 375 -0.67 -20.84 9.45
C LYS A 375 -0.28 -20.69 10.93
N ILE A 376 0.33 -19.55 11.31
CA ILE A 376 0.65 -19.26 12.72
C ILE A 376 -0.65 -19.16 13.54
N LEU A 377 -1.66 -18.45 13.05
CA LEU A 377 -2.92 -18.27 13.75
C LEU A 377 -3.66 -19.60 13.98
N GLU A 378 -3.73 -20.44 12.95
CA GLU A 378 -4.27 -21.82 13.04
C GLU A 378 -3.49 -22.67 14.06
N GLY A 379 -2.17 -22.58 14.05
CA GLY A 379 -1.30 -23.30 14.99
C GLY A 379 -1.51 -22.86 16.44
N LEU A 380 -1.67 -21.58 16.70
CA LEU A 380 -1.96 -21.05 18.03
C LEU A 380 -3.36 -21.43 18.50
N GLU A 381 -4.37 -21.33 17.62
CA GLU A 381 -5.74 -21.76 17.93
C GLU A 381 -5.79 -23.24 18.28
N ALA A 382 -5.12 -24.12 17.51
CA ALA A 382 -5.03 -25.56 17.78
C ALA A 382 -4.39 -25.87 19.14
N LYS A 383 -3.50 -25.01 19.66
CA LYS A 383 -2.88 -25.10 20.99
C LYS A 383 -3.70 -24.42 22.09
N GLY A 384 -4.86 -23.87 21.75
CA GLY A 384 -5.74 -23.18 22.69
C GLY A 384 -5.25 -21.78 23.10
N PHE A 385 -4.47 -21.10 22.24
CA PHE A 385 -4.03 -19.73 22.45
C PHE A 385 -4.86 -18.75 21.63
N ALA A 386 -5.24 -17.62 22.23
CA ALA A 386 -5.92 -16.53 21.56
C ALA A 386 -5.02 -15.89 20.49
N SER A 387 -5.60 -15.46 19.36
CA SER A 387 -4.88 -14.82 18.27
C SER A 387 -4.17 -13.51 18.68
N SER A 388 -4.62 -12.87 19.76
CA SER A 388 -4.03 -11.65 20.30
C SER A 388 -2.63 -11.83 20.94
N ASN A 389 -2.16 -13.07 21.09
CA ASN A 389 -0.84 -13.34 21.70
C ASN A 389 0.35 -13.04 20.78
N ILE A 390 0.13 -12.79 19.49
CA ILE A 390 1.17 -12.51 18.51
C ILE A 390 0.89 -11.24 17.71
N VAL A 391 1.93 -10.47 17.44
CA VAL A 391 1.95 -9.38 16.47
C VAL A 391 2.77 -9.81 15.25
N PHE A 392 2.37 -9.41 14.08
CA PHE A 392 3.07 -9.72 12.82
C PHE A 392 3.82 -8.48 12.31
N GLY A 393 5.13 -8.57 12.22
CA GLY A 393 5.96 -7.60 11.50
C GLY A 393 5.91 -7.90 9.99
N VAL A 394 5.28 -7.02 9.22
CA VAL A 394 5.13 -7.19 7.78
C VAL A 394 6.17 -6.38 7.02
N GLY A 395 6.95 -7.03 6.20
CA GLY A 395 8.09 -6.44 5.49
C GLY A 395 7.91 -6.40 3.97
N ALA A 396 9.05 -6.38 3.27
CA ALA A 396 9.08 -6.34 1.81
C ALA A 396 8.47 -7.60 1.15
N GLN A 397 8.48 -8.76 1.82
CA GLN A 397 7.79 -9.95 1.31
C GLN A 397 6.28 -9.73 1.19
N THR A 398 5.71 -8.91 2.05
CA THR A 398 4.29 -8.53 2.01
C THR A 398 4.02 -7.46 0.96
N TYR A 399 4.80 -6.37 0.94
CA TYR A 399 4.46 -5.18 0.15
C TYR A 399 5.29 -4.98 -1.11
N GLN A 400 6.58 -5.35 -1.13
CA GLN A 400 7.43 -5.14 -2.31
C GLN A 400 7.38 -6.30 -3.30
N ARG A 401 7.08 -7.53 -2.86
CA ARG A 401 6.98 -8.71 -3.74
C ARG A 401 5.73 -8.69 -4.63
N ASN A 402 5.34 -7.48 -5.04
CA ASN A 402 4.20 -7.23 -5.91
C ASN A 402 4.63 -6.41 -7.13
N THR A 403 3.86 -6.49 -8.18
CA THR A 403 4.01 -5.68 -9.38
C THR A 403 2.63 -5.19 -9.82
N ARG A 404 2.59 -4.26 -10.78
CA ARG A 404 1.33 -3.88 -11.44
C ARG A 404 0.52 -5.11 -11.90
N ASP A 405 1.22 -6.18 -12.30
CA ASP A 405 0.61 -7.39 -12.83
C ASP A 405 0.12 -8.36 -11.73
N THR A 406 0.36 -8.08 -10.45
CA THR A 406 -0.21 -8.84 -9.33
C THR A 406 -1.74 -8.78 -9.38
N LEU A 407 -2.30 -7.59 -9.61
CA LEU A 407 -3.73 -7.37 -9.82
C LEU A 407 -4.08 -7.04 -11.27
N GLY A 408 -3.09 -7.03 -12.17
CA GLY A 408 -3.26 -6.80 -13.60
C GLY A 408 -3.83 -5.43 -13.93
N PHE A 409 -3.47 -4.38 -13.17
CA PHE A 409 -3.95 -3.01 -13.41
C PHE A 409 -3.68 -2.54 -14.82
N ALA A 410 -4.68 -1.93 -15.43
CA ALA A 410 -4.55 -1.35 -16.75
C ALA A 410 -5.50 -0.17 -16.95
N ILE A 411 -5.03 0.83 -17.69
CA ILE A 411 -5.88 1.83 -18.32
C ILE A 411 -6.20 1.36 -19.72
N LYS A 412 -7.48 1.43 -20.10
CA LYS A 412 -7.93 1.07 -21.44
C LYS A 412 -8.92 2.10 -21.94
N ALA A 413 -8.63 2.63 -23.15
CA ALA A 413 -9.61 3.43 -23.90
C ALA A 413 -10.78 2.54 -24.30
N THR A 414 -12.00 2.97 -23.97
CA THR A 414 -13.23 2.21 -24.18
C THR A 414 -14.26 2.99 -24.99
N SER A 415 -14.15 4.33 -25.11
CA SER A 415 -14.95 5.17 -25.99
C SER A 415 -14.10 6.25 -26.63
N ILE A 416 -14.44 6.63 -27.87
CA ILE A 416 -13.82 7.74 -28.62
C ILE A 416 -14.90 8.49 -29.39
N THR A 417 -14.81 9.83 -29.46
CA THR A 417 -15.64 10.67 -30.33
C THR A 417 -14.80 11.13 -31.50
N ILE A 418 -15.29 10.89 -32.73
CA ILE A 418 -14.67 11.30 -34.00
C ILE A 418 -15.70 12.06 -34.83
N ASN A 419 -15.40 13.30 -35.21
CA ASN A 419 -16.30 14.17 -35.97
C ASN A 419 -17.71 14.26 -35.33
N GLY A 420 -17.75 14.38 -34.01
CA GLY A 420 -19.01 14.47 -33.23
C GLY A 420 -19.72 13.13 -33.00
N ALA A 421 -19.27 12.02 -33.58
CA ALA A 421 -19.87 10.71 -33.40
C ALA A 421 -19.10 9.88 -32.34
N GLU A 422 -19.77 9.56 -31.21
CA GLU A 422 -19.19 8.67 -30.18
C GLU A 422 -19.21 7.20 -30.64
N LYS A 423 -18.09 6.53 -30.46
CA LYS A 423 -17.90 5.11 -30.77
C LYS A 423 -17.38 4.37 -29.56
N ALA A 424 -18.00 3.25 -29.21
CA ALA A 424 -17.42 2.29 -28.30
C ALA A 424 -16.22 1.58 -28.94
N ILE A 425 -15.10 1.55 -28.25
CA ILE A 425 -13.91 0.80 -28.62
C ILE A 425 -13.57 -0.20 -27.52
N PHE A 426 -12.88 -1.29 -27.85
CA PHE A 426 -12.52 -2.30 -26.86
C PHE A 426 -11.38 -3.20 -27.35
N LYS A 427 -10.68 -3.81 -26.41
CA LYS A 427 -9.68 -4.83 -26.68
C LYS A 427 -10.28 -6.22 -26.38
N ALA A 428 -10.28 -7.14 -27.36
CA ALA A 428 -10.73 -8.51 -27.21
C ALA A 428 -9.87 -9.44 -28.08
N PRO A 429 -8.62 -9.74 -27.68
CA PRO A 429 -7.72 -10.57 -28.48
C PRO A 429 -8.20 -12.02 -28.49
N LYS A 430 -8.24 -12.65 -29.70
CA LYS A 430 -8.63 -14.04 -29.87
C LYS A 430 -7.63 -15.05 -29.26
N THR A 431 -6.42 -14.59 -28.97
CA THR A 431 -5.32 -15.39 -28.41
C THR A 431 -5.24 -15.35 -26.89
N ASP A 432 -6.25 -14.79 -26.23
CA ASP A 432 -6.29 -14.60 -24.79
C ASP A 432 -7.46 -15.34 -24.16
N ASP A 433 -7.29 -15.79 -22.93
CA ASP A 433 -8.30 -16.50 -22.13
C ASP A 433 -9.40 -15.57 -21.55
N GLY A 434 -9.47 -14.32 -22.01
CA GLY A 434 -10.42 -13.31 -21.57
C GLY A 434 -9.89 -12.37 -20.48
N LEU A 435 -8.68 -12.59 -19.97
CA LEU A 435 -8.05 -11.71 -18.96
C LEU A 435 -7.71 -10.32 -19.52
N LYS A 436 -7.43 -10.24 -20.84
CA LYS A 436 -7.08 -8.98 -21.52
C LYS A 436 -8.27 -8.28 -22.18
N LYS A 437 -9.48 -8.84 -22.07
CA LYS A 437 -10.69 -8.19 -22.55
C LYS A 437 -10.94 -6.92 -21.72
N SER A 438 -11.15 -5.78 -22.40
CA SER A 438 -11.52 -4.51 -21.76
C SER A 438 -13.03 -4.34 -21.69
N GLN A 439 -13.47 -3.38 -20.88
CA GLN A 439 -14.80 -2.77 -20.99
C GLN A 439 -14.98 -2.20 -22.40
N LYS A 440 -16.21 -1.86 -22.75
CA LYS A 440 -16.62 -1.30 -24.03
C LYS A 440 -17.50 -0.07 -23.78
N GLY A 441 -17.31 1.03 -24.49
CA GLY A 441 -18.07 2.27 -24.29
C GLY A 441 -17.78 2.94 -22.94
N ARG A 442 -18.66 3.82 -22.49
CA ARG A 442 -18.61 4.38 -21.14
C ARG A 442 -19.08 3.35 -20.11
N VAL A 443 -18.69 3.53 -18.87
CA VAL A 443 -19.06 2.63 -17.77
C VAL A 443 -19.77 3.39 -16.66
N LYS A 444 -20.60 2.66 -15.90
CA LYS A 444 -21.21 3.08 -14.65
C LYS A 444 -21.03 1.96 -13.62
N VAL A 445 -20.43 2.27 -12.47
CA VAL A 445 -20.30 1.33 -11.36
C VAL A 445 -21.59 1.41 -10.53
N THR A 446 -22.39 0.36 -10.59
CA THR A 446 -23.70 0.32 -9.93
C THR A 446 -23.65 -0.20 -8.51
N THR A 447 -22.69 -1.08 -8.24
CA THR A 447 -22.36 -1.58 -6.90
C THR A 447 -20.85 -1.81 -6.81
N LEU A 448 -20.33 -1.99 -5.61
CA LEU A 448 -18.91 -2.34 -5.42
C LEU A 448 -18.54 -3.74 -5.98
N GLU A 449 -19.54 -4.50 -6.45
CA GLU A 449 -19.37 -5.84 -7.05
C GLU A 449 -19.58 -5.84 -8.57
N SER A 450 -20.21 -4.78 -9.15
CA SER A 450 -20.66 -4.81 -10.54
C SER A 450 -20.64 -3.43 -11.20
N TYR A 451 -20.59 -3.46 -12.52
CA TYR A 451 -20.66 -2.27 -13.37
C TYR A 451 -21.49 -2.58 -14.63
N ILE A 452 -21.95 -1.53 -15.29
CA ILE A 452 -22.57 -1.57 -16.63
C ILE A 452 -21.59 -0.91 -17.60
N ASP A 453 -21.37 -1.53 -18.75
CA ASP A 453 -20.57 -0.96 -19.84
C ASP A 453 -21.41 -0.84 -21.14
N GLY A 454 -20.83 -0.30 -22.19
CA GLY A 454 -21.54 -0.07 -23.45
C GLY A 454 -22.36 1.22 -23.47
N LEU A 455 -22.21 2.05 -22.45
CA LEU A 455 -22.91 3.34 -22.32
C LEU A 455 -22.25 4.40 -23.23
N THR A 456 -22.98 5.49 -23.45
CA THR A 456 -22.57 6.71 -24.14
C THR A 456 -22.63 7.92 -23.22
N ALA A 457 -22.22 9.09 -23.66
CA ALA A 457 -22.33 10.33 -22.91
C ALA A 457 -23.79 10.79 -22.65
N LEU A 458 -24.77 10.20 -23.35
CA LEU A 458 -26.22 10.53 -23.24
C LEU A 458 -26.94 9.66 -22.21
N ASP A 459 -26.30 8.56 -21.75
CA ASP A 459 -26.93 7.66 -20.80
C ASP A 459 -26.95 8.23 -19.38
N ASP A 460 -27.99 7.93 -18.61
CA ASP A 460 -28.11 8.35 -17.23
C ASP A 460 -27.12 7.60 -16.34
N CYS A 461 -26.25 8.36 -15.69
CA CYS A 461 -25.27 7.89 -14.75
C CYS A 461 -25.40 8.57 -13.37
N SER A 462 -26.62 8.99 -12.99
CA SER A 462 -26.89 9.66 -11.71
C SER A 462 -26.64 8.78 -10.48
N ASP A 463 -26.71 7.44 -10.65
CA ASP A 463 -26.43 6.42 -9.64
C ASP A 463 -25.02 5.78 -9.77
N ASP A 464 -24.11 6.42 -10.52
CA ASP A 464 -22.72 5.99 -10.66
C ASP A 464 -21.97 6.17 -9.33
N LEU A 465 -21.34 5.10 -8.84
CA LEU A 465 -20.50 5.16 -7.64
C LEU A 465 -19.13 5.81 -7.88
N LEU A 466 -18.76 6.04 -9.15
CA LEU A 466 -17.59 6.83 -9.50
C LEU A 466 -17.87 8.32 -9.34
N GLU A 467 -17.18 8.95 -8.41
CA GLU A 467 -17.35 10.38 -8.12
C GLU A 467 -16.27 11.21 -8.83
N VAL A 468 -16.62 12.43 -9.26
CA VAL A 468 -15.64 13.39 -9.82
C VAL A 468 -14.70 13.83 -8.71
N ILE A 469 -13.40 13.52 -8.87
CA ILE A 469 -12.36 13.88 -7.90
C ILE A 469 -11.37 14.92 -8.46
N PHE A 470 -11.24 15.01 -9.78
CA PHE A 470 -10.41 16.01 -10.46
C PHE A 470 -11.10 16.51 -11.72
N GLU A 471 -11.03 17.81 -11.95
CA GLU A 471 -11.52 18.44 -13.17
C GLU A 471 -10.75 19.74 -13.46
N ASN A 472 -10.24 19.85 -14.68
CA ASN A 472 -9.65 21.09 -15.23
C ASN A 472 -8.60 21.72 -14.27
N GLY A 473 -7.62 20.92 -13.85
CA GLY A 473 -6.51 21.38 -13.00
C GLY A 473 -6.85 21.49 -11.51
N LYS A 474 -8.06 21.10 -11.08
CA LYS A 474 -8.49 21.24 -9.69
C LYS A 474 -8.88 19.91 -9.06
N LEU A 475 -8.48 19.72 -7.80
CA LEU A 475 -9.09 18.69 -6.94
C LEU A 475 -10.52 19.15 -6.59
N VAL A 476 -11.52 18.34 -6.95
CA VAL A 476 -12.95 18.68 -6.78
C VAL A 476 -13.49 18.18 -5.45
N LYS A 477 -12.96 17.03 -4.99
CA LYS A 477 -13.36 16.41 -3.74
C LYS A 477 -12.11 16.05 -2.93
N GLU A 478 -12.05 16.52 -1.70
CA GLU A 478 -11.04 16.17 -0.72
C GLU A 478 -11.58 15.10 0.22
N THR A 479 -10.72 14.17 0.64
CA THR A 479 -11.00 13.14 1.64
C THR A 479 -9.87 13.15 2.67
N ASN A 480 -10.20 13.12 3.96
CA ASN A 480 -9.18 12.98 5.01
C ASN A 480 -8.95 11.50 5.37
N PHE A 481 -7.84 11.22 6.06
CA PHE A 481 -7.44 9.85 6.35
C PHE A 481 -8.38 9.15 7.35
N ASP A 482 -9.05 9.90 8.21
CA ASP A 482 -10.03 9.34 9.16
C ASP A 482 -11.27 8.81 8.43
N GLU A 483 -11.74 9.52 7.38
CA GLU A 483 -12.83 9.05 6.51
C GLU A 483 -12.45 7.78 5.75
N ILE A 484 -11.21 7.69 5.25
CA ILE A 484 -10.70 6.50 4.57
C ILE A 484 -10.74 5.30 5.52
N ARG A 485 -10.25 5.45 6.76
CA ARG A 485 -10.28 4.41 7.79
C ARG A 485 -11.70 4.03 8.20
N GLN A 486 -12.62 4.99 8.28
CA GLN A 486 -14.02 4.73 8.54
C GLN A 486 -14.64 3.90 7.42
N ASN A 487 -14.41 4.30 6.15
CA ASN A 487 -14.88 3.55 4.98
C ASN A 487 -14.36 2.10 4.98
N ILE A 488 -13.13 1.87 5.44
CA ILE A 488 -12.56 0.52 5.58
C ILE A 488 -13.23 -0.24 6.73
N ALA A 489 -13.40 0.39 7.89
CA ALA A 489 -13.97 -0.24 9.08
C ALA A 489 -15.41 -0.70 8.88
N GLU A 490 -16.20 0.00 8.08
CA GLU A 490 -17.58 -0.36 7.72
C GLU A 490 -17.68 -1.63 6.85
N GLN A 491 -16.57 -2.20 6.40
CA GLN A 491 -16.53 -3.37 5.49
C GLN A 491 -15.99 -4.65 6.17
N PHE A 492 -15.70 -4.58 7.47
CA PHE A 492 -15.29 -5.74 8.27
C PHE A 492 -16.46 -6.53 8.83
#